data_cf2c73591ff49349b0d40ac4fe8d7f79
#
_entry.id   cf2c73591ff49349b0d40ac4fe8d7f79
#
_cell.length_a   1.000
_cell.length_b   1.000
_cell.length_c   1.000
_cell.angle_alpha   90.00
_cell.angle_beta   90.00
_cell.angle_gamma   90.00
#
_symmetry.space_group_name_H-M   'P 1'
#
loop_
_entity.id
_entity.type
_entity.pdbx_description
1 polymer ?
#
loop_
_entity_poly.entity_id
_entity_poly.type
_entity_poly.pdbx_seq_one_letter_code
_entity_poly.pdbx_strand_id
1 'polypeptide(L)'
;VGQYHLTLPTVFNKHGTDRLTAWKEFRDSLEVSDTPFEDVAKFWSRAPFVSPYLNPQKPNEWPDPWHLVLDSRLDDLAIALGMLYTIKLTRRFMDSKCEIHTSKSTKEKRYMLVVDDQYVLNLQYGDVVNFDSLDQTETSLIWAKP
;
A
#
# COMPACT_ATOMS: atom_id res chain seq x y z
N VAL A 1 22.13 5.49 -9.42
CA VAL A 1 21.81 4.21 -8.78
C VAL A 1 21.58 4.41 -7.29
N GLY A 2 22.54 5.02 -6.59
CA GLY A 2 22.39 5.29 -5.17
C GLY A 2 21.29 6.30 -4.83
N GLN A 3 20.88 7.10 -5.78
CA GLN A 3 19.91 8.16 -5.56
C GLN A 3 18.51 7.62 -5.18
N TYR A 4 18.14 6.47 -5.71
CA TYR A 4 16.84 5.89 -5.39
C TYR A 4 16.75 5.48 -3.93
N HIS A 5 17.83 5.00 -3.35
CA HIS A 5 17.85 4.60 -1.96
C HIS A 5 17.74 5.79 -1.01
N LEU A 6 18.17 6.97 -1.44
CA LEU A 6 18.08 8.19 -0.64
C LEU A 6 16.70 8.82 -0.70
N THR A 7 15.99 8.67 -1.82
CA THR A 7 14.69 9.31 -2.03
C THR A 7 13.57 8.64 -1.25
N LEU A 8 13.47 7.31 -1.30
CA LEU A 8 12.36 6.59 -0.70
C LEU A 8 12.23 6.76 0.81
N PRO A 9 13.32 6.66 1.62
CA PRO A 9 13.19 6.84 3.07
C PRO A 9 12.82 8.25 3.49
N THR A 10 13.16 9.26 2.69
CA THR A 10 12.97 10.66 3.10
C THR A 10 11.52 11.10 3.09
N VAL A 11 10.63 10.41 2.37
CA VAL A 11 9.22 10.81 2.30
C VAL A 11 8.59 10.76 3.68
N PHE A 12 8.75 9.66 4.41
CA PHE A 12 8.15 9.53 5.73
C PHE A 12 8.86 10.33 6.82
N ASN A 13 10.01 10.92 6.50
CA ASN A 13 10.70 11.85 7.41
C ASN A 13 10.24 13.29 7.21
N LYS A 14 9.48 13.57 6.15
CA LYS A 14 8.94 14.90 5.89
C LYS A 14 7.62 15.09 6.64
N HIS A 15 7.20 16.34 6.77
CA HIS A 15 5.99 16.70 7.50
C HIS A 15 5.07 17.58 6.65
N GLY A 16 3.77 17.50 6.94
CA GLY A 16 2.77 18.38 6.36
C GLY A 16 2.78 18.36 4.83
N THR A 17 2.72 19.53 4.23
CA THR A 17 2.66 19.65 2.76
C THR A 17 3.91 19.12 2.08
N ASP A 18 5.07 19.14 2.75
CA ASP A 18 6.29 18.57 2.16
C ASP A 18 6.17 17.07 1.95
N ARG A 19 5.55 16.38 2.91
CA ARG A 19 5.31 14.95 2.77
C ARG A 19 4.32 14.67 1.64
N LEU A 20 3.26 15.43 1.55
CA LEU A 20 2.26 15.27 0.49
C LEU A 20 2.86 15.55 -0.89
N THR A 21 3.71 16.57 -1.00
CA THR A 21 4.40 16.89 -2.25
C THR A 21 5.33 15.75 -2.67
N ALA A 22 6.11 15.22 -1.72
CA ALA A 22 7.02 14.11 -1.99
C ALA A 22 6.24 12.85 -2.41
N TRP A 23 5.09 12.61 -1.80
CA TRP A 23 4.24 11.49 -2.18
C TRP A 23 3.68 11.67 -3.59
N LYS A 24 3.29 12.89 -3.95
CA LYS A 24 2.84 13.18 -5.32
C LYS A 24 3.95 12.95 -6.34
N GLU A 25 5.16 13.38 -6.02
CA GLU A 25 6.32 13.15 -6.89
C GLU A 25 6.56 11.64 -7.09
N PHE A 26 6.41 10.87 -6.02
CA PHE A 26 6.52 9.41 -6.12
C PHE A 26 5.44 8.85 -7.05
N ARG A 27 4.17 9.27 -6.88
CA ARG A 27 3.08 8.82 -7.75
C ARG A 27 3.32 9.19 -9.21
N ASP A 28 3.86 10.38 -9.45
CA ASP A 28 4.20 10.82 -10.81
C ASP A 28 5.28 9.91 -11.42
N SER A 29 6.22 9.42 -10.63
CA SER A 29 7.24 8.49 -11.11
C SER A 29 6.65 7.15 -11.55
N LEU A 30 5.52 6.75 -11.01
CA LEU A 30 4.87 5.48 -11.36
C LEU A 30 4.26 5.52 -12.76
N GLU A 31 4.02 6.71 -13.32
CA GLU A 31 3.46 6.84 -14.67
C GLU A 31 4.38 6.26 -15.73
N VAL A 32 5.69 6.22 -15.45
CA VAL A 32 6.71 5.79 -16.42
C VAL A 32 7.59 4.66 -15.90
N SER A 33 7.33 4.15 -14.72
CA SER A 33 8.16 3.08 -14.13
C SER A 33 7.96 1.76 -14.86
N ASP A 34 9.06 1.00 -15.03
CA ASP A 34 9.00 -0.36 -15.53
C ASP A 34 8.60 -1.38 -14.46
N THR A 35 8.69 -0.98 -13.17
CA THR A 35 8.38 -1.84 -12.04
C THR A 35 7.47 -1.12 -11.05
N PRO A 36 6.28 -0.64 -11.50
CA PRO A 36 5.48 0.26 -10.66
C PRO A 36 5.00 -0.37 -9.36
N PHE A 37 4.54 -1.62 -9.40
CA PHE A 37 4.01 -2.24 -8.18
C PHE A 37 5.12 -2.59 -7.20
N GLU A 38 6.27 -3.00 -7.68
CA GLU A 38 7.45 -3.21 -6.84
C GLU A 38 7.90 -1.90 -6.19
N ASP A 39 7.84 -0.80 -6.93
CA ASP A 39 8.16 0.52 -6.40
C ASP A 39 7.20 0.91 -5.27
N VAL A 40 5.90 0.67 -5.45
CA VAL A 40 4.89 0.93 -4.41
C VAL A 40 5.16 0.08 -3.17
N ALA A 41 5.44 -1.20 -3.37
CA ALA A 41 5.72 -2.11 -2.25
C ALA A 41 6.93 -1.66 -1.45
N LYS A 42 7.99 -1.26 -2.12
CA LYS A 42 9.22 -0.79 -1.46
C LYS A 42 9.02 0.53 -0.74
N PHE A 43 8.30 1.46 -1.36
CA PHE A 43 8.01 2.76 -0.76
C PHE A 43 7.30 2.59 0.58
N TRP A 44 6.21 1.81 0.60
CA TRP A 44 5.39 1.64 1.79
C TRP A 44 6.01 0.71 2.83
N SER A 45 6.96 -0.15 2.44
CA SER A 45 7.67 -0.99 3.40
C SER A 45 8.51 -0.17 4.38
N ARG A 46 8.75 1.10 4.09
CA ARG A 46 9.53 2.00 4.93
C ARG A 46 8.66 2.89 5.81
N ALA A 47 7.35 2.72 5.74
CA ALA A 47 6.43 3.51 6.56
C ALA A 47 6.60 3.17 8.05
N PRO A 48 6.41 4.15 8.94
CA PRO A 48 6.46 3.87 10.38
C PRO A 48 5.35 2.91 10.79
N PHE A 49 5.73 1.80 11.38
CA PHE A 49 4.81 0.71 11.71
C PHE A 49 4.47 0.74 13.19
N VAL A 50 3.20 0.50 13.50
CA VAL A 50 2.70 0.43 14.89
C VAL A 50 1.69 -0.68 15.04
N SER A 51 1.22 -0.88 16.27
CA SER A 51 0.16 -1.82 16.60
C SER A 51 -1.14 -1.46 15.86
N PRO A 52 -2.00 -2.44 15.57
CA PRO A 52 -3.25 -2.21 14.85
C PRO A 52 -4.11 -1.13 15.49
N TYR A 53 -4.67 -0.22 14.65
CA TYR A 53 -5.60 0.79 15.12
C TYR A 53 -6.80 1.00 14.19
N LEU A 54 -6.68 0.66 12.90
CA LEU A 54 -7.85 0.72 12.00
C LEU A 54 -8.75 -0.48 12.23
N ASN A 55 -10.05 -0.23 12.24
CA ASN A 55 -11.02 -1.31 12.38
C ASN A 55 -11.32 -1.90 10.99
N PRO A 56 -10.92 -3.15 10.70
CA PRO A 56 -11.17 -3.76 9.40
C PRO A 56 -12.64 -3.99 9.11
N GLN A 57 -13.50 -3.94 10.12
CA GLN A 57 -14.93 -4.12 9.98
C GLN A 57 -15.67 -2.83 9.63
N LYS A 58 -14.97 -1.68 9.65
CA LYS A 58 -15.60 -0.36 9.45
C LYS A 58 -14.84 0.47 8.41
N PRO A 59 -14.88 0.08 7.12
CA PRO A 59 -14.13 0.80 6.07
C PRO A 59 -14.52 2.27 5.95
N ASN A 60 -15.75 2.62 6.31
CA ASN A 60 -16.20 4.01 6.26
C ASN A 60 -15.54 4.93 7.29
N GLU A 61 -14.84 4.33 8.28
CA GLU A 61 -14.08 5.08 9.27
C GLU A 61 -12.59 5.19 8.91
N TRP A 62 -12.16 4.56 7.83
CA TRP A 62 -10.76 4.62 7.41
C TRP A 62 -10.43 6.03 6.90
N PRO A 63 -9.18 6.48 7.12
CA PRO A 63 -8.79 7.82 6.68
C PRO A 63 -8.79 7.94 5.16
N ASP A 64 -8.97 9.16 4.67
CA ASP A 64 -8.76 9.46 3.26
C ASP A 64 -7.26 9.43 2.93
N PRO A 65 -6.90 9.45 1.62
CA PRO A 65 -5.48 9.34 1.24
C PRO A 65 -4.58 10.38 1.90
N TRP A 66 -5.04 11.61 1.98
CA TRP A 66 -4.22 12.73 2.46
C TRP A 66 -3.95 12.59 3.96
N HIS A 67 -4.98 12.26 4.72
CA HIS A 67 -4.84 12.03 6.17
C HIS A 67 -3.99 10.80 6.45
N LEU A 68 -4.15 9.74 5.66
CA LEU A 68 -3.35 8.54 5.85
C LEU A 68 -1.86 8.81 5.67
N VAL A 69 -1.49 9.51 4.59
CA VAL A 69 -0.09 9.81 4.29
C VAL A 69 0.53 10.72 5.35
N LEU A 70 -0.27 11.60 5.93
CA LEU A 70 0.21 12.51 6.98
C LEU A 70 0.32 11.86 8.34
N ASP A 71 -0.24 10.67 8.52
CA ASP A 71 -0.15 9.96 9.80
C ASP A 71 1.29 9.58 10.08
N SER A 72 1.68 9.66 11.35
CA SER A 72 3.02 9.29 11.78
C SER A 72 3.12 7.83 12.21
N ARG A 73 1.98 7.14 12.30
CA ARG A 73 1.92 5.74 12.75
C ARG A 73 0.91 5.00 11.88
N LEU A 74 1.37 3.90 11.27
CA LEU A 74 0.55 3.14 10.33
C LEU A 74 0.58 1.66 10.72
N ASP A 75 -0.59 1.06 10.90
CA ASP A 75 -0.67 -0.37 11.11
C ASP A 75 -0.63 -1.12 9.76
N ASP A 76 -0.66 -2.44 9.80
CA ASP A 76 -0.55 -3.25 8.59
C ASP A 76 -1.68 -2.97 7.60
N LEU A 77 -2.90 -2.80 8.09
CA LEU A 77 -4.05 -2.45 7.26
C LEU A 77 -3.88 -1.07 6.64
N ALA A 78 -3.40 -0.10 7.40
CA ALA A 78 -3.16 1.25 6.90
C ALA A 78 -2.08 1.27 5.81
N ILE A 79 -1.05 0.44 5.94
CA ILE A 79 0.00 0.33 4.92
C ILE A 79 -0.59 -0.25 3.63
N ALA A 80 -1.38 -1.32 3.70
CA ALA A 80 -2.05 -1.88 2.54
C ALA A 80 -2.98 -0.84 1.88
N LEU A 81 -3.70 -0.08 2.69
CA LEU A 81 -4.58 0.98 2.22
C LEU A 81 -3.80 2.11 1.56
N GLY A 82 -2.64 2.47 2.11
CA GLY A 82 -1.74 3.46 1.52
C GLY A 82 -1.23 3.04 0.15
N MET A 83 -0.89 1.78 -0.01
CA MET A 83 -0.51 1.22 -1.30
C MET A 83 -1.67 1.32 -2.30
N LEU A 84 -2.89 1.00 -1.86
CA LEU A 84 -4.09 1.10 -2.68
C LEU A 84 -4.31 2.53 -3.14
N TYR A 85 -4.25 3.50 -2.24
CA TYR A 85 -4.42 4.91 -2.58
C TYR A 85 -3.36 5.38 -3.57
N THR A 86 -2.12 4.97 -3.38
CA THR A 86 -1.01 5.33 -4.26
C THR A 86 -1.29 4.85 -5.69
N ILE A 87 -1.73 3.62 -5.83
CA ILE A 87 -2.04 3.03 -7.14
C ILE A 87 -3.26 3.71 -7.77
N LYS A 88 -4.36 3.86 -7.02
CA LYS A 88 -5.59 4.43 -7.56
C LYS A 88 -5.46 5.90 -7.92
N LEU A 89 -4.57 6.64 -7.27
CA LEU A 89 -4.33 8.06 -7.58
C LEU A 89 -3.28 8.27 -8.67
N THR A 90 -2.67 7.20 -9.18
CA THR A 90 -1.79 7.24 -10.34
C THR A 90 -2.66 7.04 -11.59
N ARG A 91 -2.60 7.95 -12.57
CA ARG A 91 -3.45 7.90 -13.76
C ARG A 91 -3.36 6.56 -14.48
N ARG A 92 -2.14 6.07 -14.61
CA ARG A 92 -1.86 4.81 -15.30
C ARG A 92 -2.66 3.65 -14.75
N PHE A 93 -3.01 3.69 -13.45
CA PHE A 93 -3.64 2.58 -12.75
C PHE A 93 -5.00 2.94 -12.13
N MET A 94 -5.56 4.08 -12.47
CA MET A 94 -6.82 4.54 -11.86
C MET A 94 -7.98 3.58 -12.09
N ASP A 95 -7.93 2.79 -13.16
CA ASP A 95 -8.96 1.81 -13.49
C ASP A 95 -8.65 0.41 -13.00
N SER A 96 -7.52 0.21 -12.31
CA SER A 96 -7.16 -1.09 -11.78
C SER A 96 -8.13 -1.52 -10.67
N LYS A 97 -8.42 -2.81 -10.64
CA LYS A 97 -9.22 -3.40 -9.57
C LYS A 97 -8.33 -3.57 -8.34
N CYS A 98 -8.69 -2.92 -7.24
CA CYS A 98 -7.92 -2.99 -6.00
C CYS A 98 -8.78 -3.51 -4.87
N GLU A 99 -8.29 -4.55 -4.18
CA GLU A 99 -9.00 -5.20 -3.08
C GLU A 99 -8.07 -5.37 -1.89
N ILE A 100 -8.62 -5.22 -0.70
CA ILE A 100 -7.91 -5.54 0.54
C ILE A 100 -8.35 -6.92 0.98
N HIS A 101 -7.38 -7.79 1.20
CA HIS A 101 -7.60 -9.15 1.69
C HIS A 101 -6.90 -9.33 3.05
N THR A 102 -7.38 -10.28 3.83
CA THR A 102 -6.74 -10.68 5.07
C THR A 102 -6.40 -12.17 5.01
N SER A 103 -5.32 -12.56 5.69
CA SER A 103 -4.97 -13.97 5.83
C SER A 103 -5.90 -14.64 6.82
N LYS A 104 -6.26 -15.90 6.56
CA LYS A 104 -7.16 -16.67 7.42
C LYS A 104 -6.42 -17.48 8.48
N SER A 105 -5.23 -17.97 8.17
CA SER A 105 -4.61 -19.08 8.87
C SER A 105 -3.52 -18.69 9.85
N THR A 106 -3.13 -17.43 9.90
CA THR A 106 -2.01 -17.03 10.75
C THR A 106 -2.47 -16.56 12.11
N LYS A 107 -1.63 -16.79 13.12
CA LYS A 107 -1.84 -16.25 14.46
C LYS A 107 -1.88 -14.73 14.44
N GLU A 108 -1.09 -14.13 13.54
CA GLU A 108 -1.11 -12.70 13.27
C GLU A 108 -1.82 -12.47 11.96
N LYS A 109 -2.90 -11.70 12.00
CA LYS A 109 -3.60 -11.32 10.79
C LYS A 109 -2.76 -10.35 10.00
N ARG A 110 -2.57 -10.66 8.72
CA ARG A 110 -1.92 -9.78 7.77
C ARG A 110 -2.96 -9.24 6.81
N TYR A 111 -2.73 -8.04 6.36
CA TYR A 111 -3.58 -7.38 5.36
C TYR A 111 -2.76 -7.14 4.12
N MET A 112 -3.31 -7.50 2.98
CA MET A 112 -2.61 -7.39 1.72
C MET A 112 -3.49 -6.71 0.68
N LEU A 113 -2.84 -6.10 -0.30
CA LEU A 113 -3.50 -5.48 -1.44
C LEU A 113 -3.42 -6.43 -2.63
N VAL A 114 -4.56 -6.73 -3.24
CA VAL A 114 -4.63 -7.51 -4.47
C VAL A 114 -5.02 -6.59 -5.60
N VAL A 115 -4.18 -6.51 -6.63
CA VAL A 115 -4.39 -5.63 -7.79
C VAL A 115 -4.67 -6.49 -9.01
N ASP A 116 -5.81 -6.23 -9.67
CA ASP A 116 -6.24 -6.89 -10.91
C ASP A 116 -6.27 -8.41 -10.81
N ASP A 117 -6.59 -8.95 -9.63
CA ASP A 117 -6.60 -10.39 -9.34
C ASP A 117 -5.28 -11.07 -9.67
N GLN A 118 -4.20 -10.32 -9.78
CA GLN A 118 -2.91 -10.82 -10.24
C GLN A 118 -1.75 -10.50 -9.29
N TYR A 119 -1.67 -9.27 -8.80
CA TYR A 119 -0.53 -8.80 -8.02
C TYR A 119 -0.90 -8.66 -6.56
N VAL A 120 -0.07 -9.20 -5.66
CA VAL A 120 -0.28 -9.12 -4.22
C VAL A 120 0.85 -8.30 -3.59
N LEU A 121 0.49 -7.21 -2.95
CA LEU A 121 1.41 -6.34 -2.23
C LEU A 121 1.17 -6.46 -0.72
N ASN A 122 2.19 -6.18 0.07
CA ASN A 122 2.17 -6.22 1.54
C ASN A 122 2.05 -7.61 2.15
N LEU A 123 2.20 -8.66 1.36
CA LEU A 123 2.34 -10.01 1.91
C LEU A 123 3.79 -10.24 2.37
N GLN A 124 4.76 -9.81 1.57
CA GLN A 124 6.17 -9.81 1.91
C GLN A 124 6.71 -8.40 1.75
N TYR A 125 7.54 -7.96 2.68
CA TYR A 125 8.07 -6.59 2.68
C TYR A 125 8.83 -6.29 1.40
N GLY A 126 8.39 -5.23 0.72
CA GLY A 126 9.07 -4.73 -0.47
C GLY A 126 8.90 -5.55 -1.72
N ASP A 127 8.13 -6.63 -1.68
CA ASP A 127 7.96 -7.54 -2.80
C ASP A 127 6.53 -7.55 -3.32
N VAL A 128 6.39 -7.97 -4.57
CA VAL A 128 5.11 -8.26 -5.21
C VAL A 128 5.05 -9.75 -5.49
N VAL A 129 3.96 -10.38 -5.08
CA VAL A 129 3.76 -11.82 -5.24
C VAL A 129 2.62 -12.04 -6.23
N ASN A 130 2.71 -13.09 -7.04
CA ASN A 130 1.62 -13.43 -7.95
C ASN A 130 0.48 -14.09 -7.16
N PHE A 131 -0.74 -13.59 -7.35
CA PHE A 131 -1.92 -14.10 -6.63
C PHE A 131 -2.17 -15.58 -6.93
N ASP A 132 -1.90 -16.02 -8.17
CA ASP A 132 -2.09 -17.42 -8.55
C ASP A 132 -1.14 -18.37 -7.83
N SER A 133 -0.03 -17.86 -7.29
CA SER A 133 0.92 -18.69 -6.53
C SER A 133 0.47 -18.94 -5.10
N LEU A 134 -0.59 -18.25 -4.64
CA LEU A 134 -1.11 -18.40 -3.29
C LEU A 134 -2.26 -19.39 -3.26
N ASP A 135 -2.43 -20.04 -2.10
CA ASP A 135 -3.64 -20.79 -1.82
C ASP A 135 -4.74 -19.77 -1.49
N GLN A 136 -5.64 -19.54 -2.43
CA GLN A 136 -6.68 -18.52 -2.30
C GLN A 136 -7.70 -18.86 -1.22
N THR A 137 -7.71 -20.10 -0.73
CA THR A 137 -8.55 -20.46 0.41
C THR A 137 -8.01 -19.92 1.72
N GLU A 138 -6.73 -19.52 1.75
CA GLU A 138 -6.07 -18.96 2.93
C GLU A 138 -6.27 -17.46 3.07
N THR A 139 -6.92 -16.80 2.09
CA THR A 139 -7.17 -15.37 2.13
C THR A 139 -8.65 -15.08 2.01
N SER A 140 -9.07 -13.93 2.54
CA SER A 140 -10.46 -13.50 2.54
C SER A 140 -10.55 -12.03 2.18
N LEU A 141 -11.40 -11.71 1.21
CA LEU A 141 -11.68 -10.32 0.84
C LEU A 141 -12.38 -9.61 2.00
N ILE A 142 -11.90 -8.43 2.37
CA ILE A 142 -12.57 -7.59 3.36
C ILE A 142 -13.10 -6.29 2.79
N TRP A 143 -12.53 -5.80 1.68
CA TRP A 143 -12.98 -4.54 1.08
C TRP A 143 -12.47 -4.43 -0.35
N ALA A 144 -13.32 -3.89 -1.23
CA ALA A 144 -12.96 -3.62 -2.62
C ALA A 144 -13.23 -2.15 -2.91
N LYS A 145 -12.28 -1.49 -3.56
CA LYS A 145 -12.45 -0.11 -4.01
C LYS A 145 -13.25 -0.12 -5.32
N PRO A 146 -14.43 0.49 -5.33
CA PRO A 146 -15.23 0.58 -6.56
C PRO A 146 -14.57 1.45 -7.63
#